data_0fba9a30363295cd6950df971dd476b6
#
_entry.id   0fba9a30363295cd6950df971dd476b6
#
_cell.length_a   1.000
_cell.length_b   1.000
_cell.length_c   1.000
_cell.angle_alpha   90.00
_cell.angle_beta   90.00
_cell.angle_gamma   90.00
#
_symmetry.space_group_name_H-M   'P 1'
#
loop_
_entity.id
_entity.type
_entity.pdbx_description
1 polymer ?
#
loop_
_entity_poly.entity_id
_entity_poly.type
_entity_poly.pdbx_seq_one_letter_code
_entity_poly.pdbx_strand_id
1 'polypeptide(L)'
;KVKGNPSNPRIIKNDKFKKLVKSIQEFPEMLKLRPIVVDEDFMVLGGNMRLKASKEAGLKEVWIDIAEGLTEEQKKEFIVKDNVGFGEWEWDILANEWDSVQLAEWGLDVWQNEDDLEEPDFNELTEDNNNKPSTIKITFANENDLQNAEEEIAKIVSKYDKAIYSVSAGEL
;
A
#
# COMPACT_ATOMS: atom_id res chain seq x y z
N LYS A 1 -19.58 0.31 22.39
CA LYS A 1 -18.14 0.23 22.06
C LYS A 1 -18.01 -0.44 20.72
N VAL A 2 -17.33 0.23 19.78
CA VAL A 2 -17.10 -0.29 18.41
C VAL A 2 -16.26 -1.57 18.44
N LYS A 3 -16.73 -2.59 17.73
CA LYS A 3 -16.12 -3.92 17.62
C LYS A 3 -15.56 -4.10 16.23
N GLY A 4 -14.28 -4.47 16.12
CA GLY A 4 -13.69 -4.87 14.84
C GLY A 4 -14.32 -6.14 14.32
N ASN A 5 -14.55 -6.22 13.01
CA ASN A 5 -15.13 -7.40 12.36
C ASN A 5 -14.04 -8.44 12.06
N PRO A 6 -14.03 -9.60 12.72
CA PRO A 6 -13.04 -10.64 12.48
C PRO A 6 -13.23 -11.35 11.14
N SER A 7 -14.44 -11.30 10.57
CA SER A 7 -14.78 -11.92 9.28
C SER A 7 -14.49 -11.00 8.08
N ASN A 8 -13.91 -9.81 8.29
CA ASN A 8 -13.55 -8.93 7.17
C ASN A 8 -12.36 -9.51 6.41
N PRO A 9 -12.49 -9.83 5.10
CA PRO A 9 -11.45 -10.49 4.32
C PRO A 9 -10.28 -9.56 3.96
N ARG A 10 -10.42 -8.24 4.18
CA ARG A 10 -9.39 -7.28 3.78
C ARG A 10 -8.22 -7.29 4.75
N ILE A 11 -7.02 -7.43 4.20
CA ILE A 11 -5.75 -7.33 4.91
C ILE A 11 -4.97 -6.10 4.46
N ILE A 12 -4.06 -5.62 5.29
CA ILE A 12 -3.16 -4.51 4.95
C ILE A 12 -1.73 -4.93 5.30
N LYS A 13 -0.78 -4.61 4.41
CA LYS A 13 0.65 -4.83 4.67
C LYS A 13 1.15 -3.86 5.75
N ASN A 14 2.15 -4.27 6.53
CA ASN A 14 2.65 -3.50 7.67
C ASN A 14 3.05 -2.07 7.31
N ASP A 15 3.71 -1.85 6.17
CA ASP A 15 4.17 -0.52 5.77
C ASP A 15 2.99 0.40 5.42
N LYS A 16 1.99 -0.11 4.67
CA LYS A 16 0.75 0.64 4.40
C LYS A 16 -0.06 0.88 5.68
N PHE A 17 -0.01 -0.03 6.64
CA PHE A 17 -0.65 0.17 7.93
C PHE A 17 0.02 1.29 8.73
N LYS A 18 1.36 1.34 8.77
CA LYS A 18 2.09 2.44 9.43
C LYS A 18 1.77 3.80 8.79
N LYS A 19 1.73 3.88 7.45
CA LYS A 19 1.30 5.10 6.74
C LYS A 19 -0.13 5.51 7.13
N LEU A 20 -1.05 4.55 7.25
CA LEU A 20 -2.42 4.82 7.70
C LEU A 20 -2.46 5.36 9.14
N VAL A 21 -1.66 4.80 10.06
CA VAL A 21 -1.54 5.29 11.43
C VAL A 21 -1.01 6.72 11.45
N LYS A 22 0.09 7.00 10.72
CA LYS A 22 0.67 8.35 10.57
C LYS A 22 -0.37 9.33 10.02
N SER A 23 -1.06 8.98 8.94
CA SER A 23 -2.11 9.81 8.34
C SER A 23 -3.23 10.16 9.32
N ILE A 24 -3.66 9.22 10.16
CA ILE A 24 -4.67 9.50 11.19
C ILE A 24 -4.12 10.39 12.31
N GLN A 25 -2.85 10.28 12.67
CA GLN A 25 -2.20 11.16 13.64
C GLN A 25 -2.07 12.59 13.13
N GLU A 26 -1.73 12.76 11.85
CA GLU A 26 -1.52 14.08 11.23
C GLU A 26 -2.84 14.76 10.85
N PHE A 27 -3.85 14.00 10.44
CA PHE A 27 -5.15 14.53 10.04
C PHE A 27 -6.33 13.72 10.62
N PRO A 28 -6.56 13.76 11.94
CA PRO A 28 -7.63 12.99 12.58
C PRO A 28 -9.04 13.44 12.15
N GLU A 29 -9.23 14.70 11.72
CA GLU A 29 -10.50 15.22 11.24
C GLU A 29 -11.00 14.50 9.99
N MET A 30 -10.11 13.88 9.21
CA MET A 30 -10.50 13.04 8.08
C MET A 30 -11.42 11.89 8.48
N LEU A 31 -11.30 11.37 9.71
CA LEU A 31 -12.21 10.35 10.23
C LEU A 31 -13.65 10.85 10.39
N LYS A 32 -13.85 12.16 10.60
CA LYS A 32 -15.18 12.78 10.61
C LYS A 32 -15.78 12.85 9.20
N LEU A 33 -14.95 13.11 8.20
CA LEU A 33 -15.38 13.17 6.80
C LEU A 33 -15.62 11.80 6.20
N ARG A 34 -14.92 10.79 6.72
CA ARG A 34 -15.04 9.38 6.30
C ARG A 34 -15.15 8.48 7.53
N PRO A 35 -16.31 8.46 8.19
CA PRO A 35 -16.52 7.73 9.43
C PRO A 35 -16.40 6.20 9.23
N ILE A 36 -16.34 5.49 10.35
CA ILE A 36 -16.37 4.04 10.37
C ILE A 36 -17.84 3.61 10.32
N VAL A 37 -18.22 2.78 9.34
CA VAL A 37 -19.58 2.28 9.22
C VAL A 37 -19.73 1.04 10.10
N VAL A 38 -20.76 1.02 10.94
CA VAL A 38 -21.08 -0.08 11.85
C VAL A 38 -22.54 -0.50 11.71
N ASP A 39 -22.86 -1.71 12.10
CA ASP A 39 -24.24 -2.13 12.27
C ASP A 39 -24.82 -1.70 13.63
N GLU A 40 -26.07 -2.09 13.90
CA GLU A 40 -26.81 -1.79 15.14
C GLU A 40 -26.13 -2.37 16.39
N ASP A 41 -25.34 -3.45 16.23
CA ASP A 41 -24.54 -4.07 17.30
C ASP A 41 -23.15 -3.46 17.47
N PHE A 42 -22.86 -2.36 16.75
CA PHE A 42 -21.57 -1.70 16.68
C PHE A 42 -20.45 -2.59 16.11
N MET A 43 -20.81 -3.58 15.29
CA MET A 43 -19.83 -4.35 14.51
C MET A 43 -19.46 -3.59 13.24
N VAL A 44 -18.15 -3.48 12.94
CA VAL A 44 -17.69 -2.74 11.78
C VAL A 44 -18.05 -3.47 10.49
N LEU A 45 -18.75 -2.76 9.61
CA LEU A 45 -19.01 -3.13 8.24
C LEU A 45 -17.97 -2.50 7.27
N GLY A 46 -17.65 -1.20 7.45
CA GLY A 46 -16.66 -0.47 6.67
C GLY A 46 -15.65 0.26 7.54
N GLY A 47 -14.37 0.23 7.17
CA GLY A 47 -13.30 0.93 7.89
C GLY A 47 -12.62 0.13 9.01
N ASN A 48 -12.60 -1.20 8.95
CA ASN A 48 -11.97 -2.07 9.95
C ASN A 48 -10.48 -1.73 10.19
N MET A 49 -9.73 -1.43 9.11
CA MET A 49 -8.34 -1.01 9.22
C MET A 49 -8.19 0.39 9.81
N ARG A 50 -9.13 1.32 9.51
CA ARG A 50 -9.17 2.66 10.14
C ARG A 50 -9.43 2.55 11.64
N LEU A 51 -10.32 1.67 12.09
CA LEU A 51 -10.55 1.42 13.53
C LEU A 51 -9.26 0.91 14.20
N LYS A 52 -8.57 -0.04 13.56
CA LYS A 52 -7.32 -0.60 14.09
C LYS A 52 -6.22 0.46 14.16
N ALA A 53 -6.06 1.24 13.08
CA ALA A 53 -5.07 2.32 13.03
C ALA A 53 -5.39 3.47 13.99
N SER A 54 -6.66 3.80 14.21
CA SER A 54 -7.07 4.81 15.21
C SER A 54 -6.69 4.40 16.63
N LYS A 55 -6.85 3.12 16.97
CA LYS A 55 -6.39 2.58 18.28
C LYS A 55 -4.88 2.67 18.42
N GLU A 56 -4.13 2.31 17.38
CA GLU A 56 -2.67 2.40 17.36
C GLU A 56 -2.19 3.86 17.42
N ALA A 57 -2.91 4.77 16.77
CA ALA A 57 -2.67 6.22 16.85
C ALA A 57 -3.02 6.84 18.22
N GLY A 58 -3.59 6.06 19.16
CA GLY A 58 -3.92 6.49 20.51
C GLY A 58 -5.27 7.22 20.66
N LEU A 59 -6.11 7.19 19.62
CA LEU A 59 -7.44 7.81 19.69
C LEU A 59 -8.36 7.04 20.63
N LYS A 60 -9.04 7.77 21.53
CA LYS A 60 -10.02 7.20 22.47
C LYS A 60 -11.41 7.06 21.87
N GLU A 61 -11.72 7.89 20.88
CA GLU A 61 -13.02 7.96 20.22
C GLU A 61 -12.82 8.03 18.70
N VAL A 62 -13.81 7.55 17.97
CA VAL A 62 -13.86 7.60 16.50
C VAL A 62 -15.27 7.98 16.06
N TRP A 63 -15.39 8.64 14.91
CA TRP A 63 -16.67 8.91 14.27
C TRP A 63 -17.22 7.65 13.63
N ILE A 64 -18.52 7.41 13.82
CA ILE A 64 -19.22 6.24 13.28
C ILE A 64 -20.49 6.67 12.57
N ASP A 65 -20.86 5.94 11.53
CA ASP A 65 -22.18 5.91 10.92
C ASP A 65 -22.82 4.56 11.21
N ILE A 66 -24.07 4.56 11.67
CA ILE A 66 -24.81 3.34 11.97
C ILE A 66 -25.67 2.99 10.76
N ALA A 67 -25.41 1.83 10.16
CA ALA A 67 -26.22 1.26 9.10
C ALA A 67 -27.35 0.44 9.71
N GLU A 68 -28.55 0.99 9.71
CA GLU A 68 -29.75 0.37 10.25
C GLU A 68 -30.55 -0.40 9.19
N GLY A 69 -31.23 -1.48 9.62
CA GLY A 69 -32.18 -2.21 8.78
C GLY A 69 -31.58 -3.05 7.64
N LEU A 70 -30.28 -3.31 7.67
CA LEU A 70 -29.62 -4.19 6.69
C LEU A 70 -29.80 -5.66 7.02
N THR A 71 -30.13 -6.48 6.01
CA THR A 71 -30.06 -7.94 6.13
C THR A 71 -28.62 -8.42 6.25
N GLU A 72 -28.41 -9.65 6.73
CA GLU A 72 -27.05 -10.24 6.81
C GLU A 72 -26.38 -10.37 5.42
N GLU A 73 -27.16 -10.62 4.37
CA GLU A 73 -26.65 -10.63 2.99
C GLU A 73 -26.20 -9.23 2.57
N GLN A 74 -27.00 -8.20 2.84
CA GLN A 74 -26.66 -6.82 2.54
C GLN A 74 -25.44 -6.33 3.31
N LYS A 75 -25.26 -6.75 4.57
CA LYS A 75 -24.03 -6.46 5.34
C LYS A 75 -22.79 -7.08 4.69
N LYS A 76 -22.87 -8.34 4.24
CA LYS A 76 -21.79 -9.01 3.52
C LYS A 76 -21.49 -8.34 2.19
N GLU A 77 -22.53 -8.01 1.43
CA GLU A 77 -22.41 -7.30 0.15
C GLU A 77 -21.74 -5.94 0.34
N PHE A 78 -22.13 -5.19 1.38
CA PHE A 78 -21.51 -3.90 1.72
C PHE A 78 -20.02 -4.05 2.00
N ILE A 79 -19.61 -5.03 2.83
CA ILE A 79 -18.19 -5.26 3.16
C ILE A 79 -17.35 -5.47 1.89
N VAL A 80 -17.89 -6.20 0.91
CA VAL A 80 -17.18 -6.42 -0.37
C VAL A 80 -17.17 -5.13 -1.20
N LYS A 81 -18.32 -4.51 -1.43
CA LYS A 81 -18.45 -3.32 -2.29
C LYS A 81 -17.68 -2.10 -1.75
N ASP A 82 -17.61 -1.90 -0.42
CA ASP A 82 -16.82 -0.82 0.20
C ASP A 82 -15.31 -0.99 -0.07
N ASN A 83 -14.87 -2.19 -0.40
CA ASN A 83 -13.47 -2.50 -0.65
C ASN A 83 -13.10 -2.68 -2.13
N VAL A 84 -14.08 -2.67 -3.04
CA VAL A 84 -13.85 -2.72 -4.48
C VAL A 84 -13.57 -1.30 -5.00
N GLY A 85 -12.38 -1.10 -5.57
CA GLY A 85 -12.04 0.15 -6.25
C GLY A 85 -12.68 0.18 -7.64
N PHE A 86 -13.62 1.10 -7.87
CA PHE A 86 -14.31 1.26 -9.17
C PHE A 86 -13.73 2.40 -10.01
N GLY A 87 -12.64 3.03 -9.60
CA GLY A 87 -12.00 4.13 -10.28
C GLY A 87 -10.56 3.85 -10.62
N GLU A 88 -10.08 4.52 -11.63
CA GLU A 88 -8.68 4.58 -12.02
C GLU A 88 -8.17 6.02 -11.80
N TRP A 89 -6.87 6.16 -11.69
CA TRP A 89 -6.24 7.47 -11.55
C TRP A 89 -5.85 8.01 -12.92
N GLU A 90 -6.18 9.26 -13.18
CA GLU A 90 -5.62 10.00 -14.33
C GLU A 90 -4.19 10.39 -13.99
N TRP A 91 -3.27 9.52 -14.38
CA TRP A 91 -1.85 9.65 -14.02
C TRP A 91 -1.19 10.91 -14.56
N ASP A 92 -1.62 11.40 -15.74
CA ASP A 92 -1.11 12.64 -16.31
C ASP A 92 -1.47 13.86 -15.45
N ILE A 93 -2.67 13.88 -14.88
CA ILE A 93 -3.08 14.95 -13.98
C ILE A 93 -2.28 14.86 -12.67
N LEU A 94 -2.17 13.66 -12.10
CA LEU A 94 -1.39 13.46 -10.87
C LEU A 94 0.08 13.87 -11.04
N ALA A 95 0.69 13.50 -12.17
CA ALA A 95 2.10 13.81 -12.45
C ALA A 95 2.36 15.31 -12.66
N ASN A 96 1.38 16.06 -13.18
CA ASN A 96 1.56 17.46 -13.52
C ASN A 96 1.07 18.43 -12.43
N GLU A 97 0.11 18.03 -11.60
CA GLU A 97 -0.56 18.93 -10.65
C GLU A 97 -0.29 18.59 -9.19
N TRP A 98 0.30 17.40 -8.92
CA TRP A 98 0.49 16.90 -7.56
C TRP A 98 1.94 16.50 -7.31
N ASP A 99 2.42 16.74 -6.10
CA ASP A 99 3.76 16.35 -5.67
C ASP A 99 3.84 14.82 -5.45
N SER A 100 4.75 14.16 -6.16
CA SER A 100 4.88 12.70 -6.14
C SER A 100 5.30 12.16 -4.75
N VAL A 101 6.12 12.94 -4.01
CA VAL A 101 6.58 12.57 -2.67
C VAL A 101 5.39 12.60 -1.71
N GLN A 102 4.58 13.67 -1.77
CA GLN A 102 3.37 13.79 -0.96
C GLN A 102 2.36 12.68 -1.27
N LEU A 103 2.13 12.39 -2.55
CA LEU A 103 1.24 11.30 -2.96
C LEU A 103 1.69 9.94 -2.38
N ALA A 104 3.00 9.68 -2.42
CA ALA A 104 3.57 8.46 -1.84
C ALA A 104 3.47 8.43 -0.30
N GLU A 105 3.66 9.56 0.39
CA GLU A 105 3.45 9.69 1.83
C GLU A 105 2.00 9.42 2.23
N TRP A 106 1.05 9.91 1.42
CA TRP A 106 -0.39 9.66 1.61
C TRP A 106 -0.82 8.24 1.27
N GLY A 107 0.11 7.42 0.75
CA GLY A 107 -0.09 5.98 0.55
C GLY A 107 -0.47 5.59 -0.87
N LEU A 108 -0.46 6.52 -1.82
CA LEU A 108 -0.62 6.20 -3.24
C LEU A 108 0.68 5.57 -3.75
N ASP A 109 0.55 4.46 -4.49
CA ASP A 109 1.71 3.85 -5.14
C ASP A 109 1.99 4.65 -6.43
N VAL A 110 2.83 5.66 -6.32
CA VAL A 110 3.31 6.47 -7.46
C VAL A 110 4.73 6.10 -7.81
N TRP A 111 5.08 6.32 -9.07
CA TRP A 111 6.46 6.21 -9.52
C TRP A 111 7.25 7.39 -8.91
N GLN A 112 8.23 7.09 -8.10
CA GLN A 112 9.16 8.10 -7.58
C GLN A 112 10.39 8.07 -8.49
N ASN A 113 10.80 9.22 -9.01
CA ASN A 113 12.11 9.35 -9.63
C ASN A 113 13.16 9.08 -8.55
N GLU A 114 14.15 8.25 -8.85
CA GLU A 114 15.24 7.94 -7.93
C GLU A 114 16.01 9.20 -7.49
N ASP A 115 15.96 10.28 -8.28
CA ASP A 115 16.57 11.56 -7.98
C ASP A 115 15.85 12.37 -6.88
N ASP A 116 14.58 12.06 -6.56
CA ASP A 116 13.80 12.72 -5.51
C ASP A 116 13.87 11.98 -4.15
N LEU A 117 14.50 10.82 -4.13
CA LEU A 117 14.75 10.10 -2.89
C LEU A 117 15.97 10.76 -2.21
N GLU A 118 15.78 11.34 -1.03
CA GLU A 118 16.90 11.63 -0.14
C GLU A 118 17.77 10.37 -0.05
N GLU A 119 19.08 10.50 -0.31
CA GLU A 119 20.00 9.37 -0.19
C GLU A 119 19.77 8.73 1.19
N PRO A 120 19.48 7.43 1.27
CA PRO A 120 19.28 6.79 2.56
C PRO A 120 20.55 7.00 3.37
N ASP A 121 20.40 7.53 4.59
CA ASP A 121 21.50 7.69 5.54
C ASP A 121 22.06 6.29 5.86
N PHE A 122 23.16 5.94 5.20
CA PHE A 122 23.82 4.66 5.36
C PHE A 122 24.50 4.47 6.73
N ASN A 123 24.36 5.42 7.66
CA ASN A 123 25.00 5.37 8.96
C ASN A 123 24.30 4.44 9.99
N GLU A 124 23.11 3.90 9.70
CA GLU A 124 22.42 2.92 10.55
C GLU A 124 22.35 1.50 9.95
N LEU A 125 23.36 1.06 9.23
CA LEU A 125 23.53 -0.37 8.97
C LEU A 125 24.16 -1.03 10.19
N THR A 126 23.36 -1.27 11.22
CA THR A 126 23.72 -2.21 12.28
C THR A 126 23.84 -3.62 11.70
N GLU A 127 24.81 -4.39 12.19
CA GLU A 127 25.29 -5.67 11.64
C GLU A 127 24.25 -6.80 11.47
N ASP A 128 22.96 -6.59 11.80
CA ASP A 128 21.92 -7.62 11.79
C ASP A 128 21.10 -7.75 10.47
N ASN A 129 21.42 -6.97 9.42
CA ASN A 129 20.70 -7.02 8.13
C ASN A 129 21.46 -7.72 6.99
N ASN A 130 22.46 -8.51 7.29
CA ASN A 130 23.36 -9.15 6.31
C ASN A 130 22.74 -10.28 5.46
N ASN A 131 21.41 -10.45 5.43
CA ASN A 131 20.76 -11.56 4.69
C ASN A 131 19.81 -11.11 3.56
N LYS A 132 19.77 -9.83 3.19
CA LYS A 132 19.02 -9.42 2.00
C LYS A 132 19.94 -9.53 0.78
N PRO A 133 19.55 -10.25 -0.29
CA PRO A 133 20.32 -10.30 -1.51
C PRO A 133 20.38 -8.91 -2.16
N SER A 134 21.57 -8.49 -2.57
CA SER A 134 21.73 -7.27 -3.38
C SER A 134 21.17 -7.50 -4.76
N THR A 135 20.38 -6.57 -5.29
CA THR A 135 19.65 -6.74 -6.56
C THR A 135 20.01 -5.63 -7.53
N ILE A 136 20.20 -5.97 -8.79
CA ILE A 136 20.30 -5.03 -9.92
C ILE A 136 19.03 -5.21 -10.75
N LYS A 137 18.33 -4.11 -11.05
CA LYS A 137 17.20 -4.08 -11.99
C LYS A 137 17.62 -3.38 -13.27
N ILE A 138 17.47 -4.08 -14.41
CA ILE A 138 17.73 -3.53 -15.73
C ILE A 138 16.40 -3.52 -16.48
N THR A 139 16.05 -2.37 -17.09
CA THR A 139 14.81 -2.21 -17.86
C THR A 139 15.17 -1.89 -19.30
N PHE A 140 14.56 -2.60 -20.24
CA PHE A 140 14.74 -2.40 -21.68
C PHE A 140 13.51 -1.75 -22.26
N ALA A 141 13.71 -0.84 -23.21
CA ALA A 141 12.62 -0.12 -23.87
C ALA A 141 11.81 -0.99 -24.85
N ASN A 142 12.35 -2.13 -25.26
CA ASN A 142 11.69 -3.07 -26.15
C ASN A 142 12.17 -4.50 -25.92
N GLU A 143 11.40 -5.46 -26.40
CA GLU A 143 11.63 -6.89 -26.21
C GLU A 143 12.87 -7.40 -26.95
N ASN A 144 13.21 -6.84 -28.11
CA ASN A 144 14.38 -7.26 -28.88
C ASN A 144 15.70 -6.96 -28.16
N ASP A 145 15.80 -5.79 -27.52
CA ASP A 145 16.98 -5.43 -26.73
C ASP A 145 17.11 -6.30 -25.49
N LEU A 146 15.98 -6.64 -24.84
CA LEU A 146 15.95 -7.59 -23.75
C LEU A 146 16.49 -8.96 -24.17
N GLN A 147 15.98 -9.52 -25.28
CA GLN A 147 16.41 -10.84 -25.78
C GLN A 147 17.89 -10.84 -26.16
N ASN A 148 18.38 -9.79 -26.81
CA ASN A 148 19.79 -9.65 -27.17
C ASN A 148 20.72 -9.57 -25.95
N ALA A 149 20.28 -8.90 -24.88
CA ALA A 149 21.06 -8.76 -23.65
C ALA A 149 20.98 -10.00 -22.75
N GLU A 150 19.95 -10.83 -22.87
CA GLU A 150 19.71 -11.97 -21.96
C GLU A 150 20.88 -12.97 -21.95
N GLU A 151 21.46 -13.30 -23.13
CA GLU A 151 22.60 -14.19 -23.24
C GLU A 151 23.86 -13.64 -22.54
N GLU A 152 24.06 -12.33 -22.60
CA GLU A 152 25.22 -11.70 -21.95
C GLU A 152 25.02 -11.64 -20.44
N ILE A 153 23.82 -11.30 -19.99
CA ILE A 153 23.44 -11.31 -18.57
C ILE A 153 23.59 -12.71 -17.98
N ALA A 154 23.11 -13.75 -18.67
CA ALA A 154 23.26 -15.13 -18.25
C ALA A 154 24.74 -15.53 -18.07
N LYS A 155 25.61 -15.13 -19.02
CA LYS A 155 27.06 -15.36 -18.94
C LYS A 155 27.72 -14.61 -17.77
N ILE A 156 27.22 -13.44 -17.42
CA ILE A 156 27.74 -12.69 -16.28
C ILE A 156 27.29 -13.36 -14.97
N VAL A 157 26.01 -13.66 -14.83
CA VAL A 157 25.41 -14.25 -13.62
C VAL A 157 26.03 -15.61 -13.31
N SER A 158 26.32 -16.44 -14.33
CA SER A 158 26.94 -17.76 -14.15
C SER A 158 28.35 -17.73 -13.54
N LYS A 159 29.00 -16.58 -13.48
CA LYS A 159 30.33 -16.42 -12.85
C LYS A 159 30.24 -16.27 -11.32
N TYR A 160 29.05 -16.04 -10.79
CA TYR A 160 28.86 -15.77 -9.36
C TYR A 160 28.04 -16.90 -8.75
N ASP A 161 28.58 -17.52 -7.69
CA ASP A 161 27.90 -18.58 -6.96
C ASP A 161 26.62 -18.04 -6.30
N LYS A 162 25.50 -18.77 -6.45
CA LYS A 162 24.17 -18.40 -5.92
C LYS A 162 23.53 -17.14 -6.52
N ALA A 163 24.10 -16.53 -7.56
CA ALA A 163 23.41 -15.45 -8.27
C ALA A 163 22.28 -16.03 -9.13
N ILE A 164 21.15 -15.34 -9.12
CA ILE A 164 19.98 -15.66 -9.96
C ILE A 164 19.54 -14.42 -10.71
N TYR A 165 18.92 -14.60 -11.86
CA TYR A 165 18.21 -13.52 -12.54
C TYR A 165 16.81 -14.01 -12.94
N SER A 166 15.91 -13.06 -13.13
CA SER A 166 14.57 -13.34 -13.63
C SER A 166 14.21 -12.33 -14.72
N VAL A 167 13.54 -12.82 -15.75
CA VAL A 167 12.99 -12.01 -16.81
C VAL A 167 11.48 -11.91 -16.60
N SER A 168 10.93 -10.71 -16.58
CA SER A 168 9.49 -10.48 -16.57
C SER A 168 9.12 -9.61 -17.77
N ALA A 169 8.16 -10.05 -18.57
CA ALA A 169 7.52 -9.19 -19.55
C ALA A 169 6.72 -8.14 -18.77
N GLY A 170 7.10 -6.86 -18.90
CA GLY A 170 6.26 -5.76 -18.43
C GLY A 170 5.05 -5.69 -19.36
N GLU A 171 3.85 -5.66 -18.82
CA GLU A 171 2.71 -5.14 -19.55
C GLU A 171 2.96 -3.63 -19.73
N LEU A 172 2.99 -3.20 -21.00
CA LEU A 172 3.05 -1.79 -21.40
C LEU A 172 1.69 -1.15 -21.20
#